data_9a570b170165a455511cf7fa29a4240a
#
_entry.id   9a570b170165a455511cf7fa29a4240a
#
_cell.length_a   1.000
_cell.length_b   1.000
_cell.length_c   1.000
_cell.angle_alpha   90.00
_cell.angle_beta   90.00
_cell.angle_gamma   90.00
#
_symmetry.space_group_name_H-M   'P 1'
#
loop_
_entity.id
_entity.type
_entity.pdbx_description
1 polymer ?
#
loop_
_entity_poly.entity_id
_entity_poly.type
_entity_poly.pdbx_seq_one_letter_code
_entity_poly.pdbx_strand_id
1 'polypeptide(L)' 'SKVAEYNDANKIYPSSIEVITVTARDAIEKGIIDNLQISNDICDGYVSISNDDIVVYTPYISCKNYTTKGYDKSKN' A
#
# COMPACT_ATOMS: atom_id res chain seq x y z
N SER A 1 7.93 4.29 2.79
CA SER A 1 6.84 4.66 1.88
C SER A 1 5.97 5.74 2.49
N LYS A 2 5.17 6.38 1.66
CA LYS A 2 4.24 7.41 2.13
C LYS A 2 3.20 6.84 3.10
N VAL A 3 2.73 5.62 2.85
CA VAL A 3 1.78 4.94 3.74
C VAL A 3 2.43 4.64 5.08
N ALA A 4 3.67 4.16 5.08
CA ALA A 4 4.40 3.89 6.31
C ALA A 4 4.61 5.17 7.14
N GLU A 5 5.00 6.27 6.49
CA GLU A 5 5.17 7.56 7.15
C GLU A 5 3.88 8.04 7.79
N TYR A 6 2.77 7.95 7.05
CA TYR A 6 1.46 8.33 7.54
C TYR A 6 1.03 7.47 8.72
N ASN A 7 1.17 6.15 8.62
CA ASN A 7 0.77 5.23 9.68
C ASN A 7 1.63 5.42 10.93
N ASP A 8 2.93 5.65 10.78
CA ASP A 8 3.82 5.93 11.90
C ASP A 8 3.43 7.23 12.60
N ALA A 9 3.16 8.29 11.84
CA ALA A 9 2.75 9.58 12.40
C ALA A 9 1.42 9.50 13.14
N ASN A 10 0.50 8.65 12.70
CA ASN A 10 -0.82 8.48 13.28
C ASN A 10 -0.94 7.24 14.17
N LYS A 11 0.14 6.49 14.34
CA LYS A 11 0.23 5.28 15.16
C LYS A 11 -0.81 4.23 14.76
N ILE A 12 -0.96 4.03 13.46
CA ILE A 12 -1.87 3.05 12.88
C ILE A 12 -1.09 1.77 12.56
N TYR A 13 -1.31 0.73 13.35
CA TYR A 13 -0.63 -0.55 13.18
C TYR A 13 -1.63 -1.69 13.32
N PRO A 14 -1.48 -2.79 12.56
CA PRO A 14 -2.30 -3.97 12.76
C PRO A 14 -1.91 -4.67 14.06
N SER A 15 -2.83 -5.47 14.60
CA SER A 15 -2.48 -6.39 15.68
C SER A 15 -1.54 -7.49 15.16
N SER A 16 -0.88 -8.23 16.06
CA SER A 16 0.12 -9.22 15.67
C SER A 16 -0.40 -10.37 14.79
N ILE A 17 -1.72 -10.57 14.75
CA ILE A 17 -2.35 -11.63 13.95
C ILE A 17 -3.09 -11.08 12.72
N GLU A 18 -3.10 -9.77 12.53
CA GLU A 18 -3.77 -9.14 11.40
C GLU A 18 -2.81 -8.75 10.29
N VAL A 19 -3.36 -8.72 9.08
CA VAL A 19 -2.72 -8.07 7.94
C VAL A 19 -3.67 -7.02 7.44
N ILE A 20 -3.22 -5.77 7.41
CA ILE A 20 -4.01 -4.65 6.91
C ILE A 20 -3.58 -4.34 5.49
N THR A 21 -4.54 -4.02 4.63
CA THR A 21 -4.27 -3.60 3.26
C THR A 21 -4.71 -2.14 3.09
N VAL A 22 -3.81 -1.30 2.57
CA VAL A 22 -4.11 0.09 2.23
C VAL A 22 -3.97 0.24 0.72
N THR A 23 -5.08 0.50 0.04
CA THR A 23 -5.08 0.64 -1.42
C THR A 23 -4.59 2.03 -1.83
N ALA A 24 -4.14 2.14 -3.10
CA ALA A 24 -3.79 3.44 -3.67
C ALA A 24 -4.98 4.40 -3.61
N ARG A 25 -6.19 3.89 -3.87
CA ARG A 25 -7.42 4.67 -3.79
C ARG A 25 -7.63 5.26 -2.40
N ASP A 26 -7.46 4.45 -1.34
CA ASP A 26 -7.59 4.92 0.04
C ASP A 26 -6.53 5.98 0.35
N ALA A 27 -5.31 5.77 -0.09
CA ALA A 27 -4.22 6.72 0.13
C ALA A 27 -4.48 8.06 -0.57
N ILE A 28 -5.07 8.02 -1.77
CA ILE A 28 -5.45 9.23 -2.50
C ILE A 28 -6.58 9.96 -1.77
N GLU A 29 -7.61 9.23 -1.34
CA GLU A 29 -8.75 9.81 -0.62
C GLU A 29 -8.33 10.48 0.69
N LYS A 30 -7.35 9.93 1.37
CA LYS A 30 -6.82 10.49 2.62
C LYS A 30 -5.77 11.58 2.40
N GLY A 31 -5.44 11.89 1.16
CA GLY A 31 -4.44 12.90 0.84
C GLY A 31 -3.01 12.49 1.14
N ILE A 32 -2.74 11.19 1.31
CA ILE A 32 -1.39 10.65 1.55
C ILE A 32 -0.54 10.77 0.29
N ILE A 33 -1.15 10.47 -0.86
CA ILE A 33 -0.53 10.60 -2.18
C ILE A 33 -1.54 11.27 -3.12
N ASP A 34 -1.04 11.90 -4.20
CA ASP A 34 -1.90 12.50 -5.22
C ASP A 34 -2.40 11.45 -6.22
N ASN A 35 -1.51 10.57 -6.65
CA ASN A 35 -1.81 9.44 -7.51
C ASN A 35 -0.67 8.42 -7.40
N LEU A 36 -0.89 7.23 -7.98
CA LEU A 36 0.16 6.23 -8.11
C LEU A 36 0.59 6.21 -9.57
N GLN A 37 1.74 6.81 -9.87
CA GLN A 37 2.24 6.96 -11.22
C GLN A 37 3.70 6.52 -11.31
N ILE A 38 4.01 5.72 -12.34
CA ILE A 38 5.36 5.26 -12.63
C ILE A 38 5.61 5.48 -14.12
N SER A 39 6.63 6.26 -14.46
CA SER A 39 7.03 6.52 -15.85
C SER A 39 5.86 6.92 -16.75
N ASN A 40 5.03 7.87 -16.32
CA ASN A 40 3.84 8.34 -17.02
C ASN A 40 2.65 7.38 -17.05
N ASP A 41 2.77 6.18 -16.45
CA ASP A 41 1.64 5.28 -16.29
C ASP A 41 0.96 5.52 -14.95
N ILE A 42 -0.37 5.58 -14.97
CA ILE A 42 -1.16 5.58 -13.75
C ILE A 42 -1.39 4.12 -13.38
N CYS A 43 -1.08 3.77 -12.15
CA CYS A 43 -1.10 2.40 -11.67
C CYS A 43 -2.14 2.19 -10.58
N ASP A 44 -2.58 0.95 -10.43
CA ASP A 44 -3.31 0.50 -9.24
C ASP A 44 -2.32 -0.13 -8.28
N GLY A 45 -2.69 -0.24 -7.03
CA GLY A 45 -1.83 -0.89 -6.08
C GLY A 45 -2.34 -0.84 -4.65
N TYR A 46 -1.61 -1.53 -3.79
CA TYR A 46 -1.89 -1.53 -2.35
C TYR A 46 -0.61 -1.83 -1.59
N VAL A 47 -0.63 -1.50 -0.31
CA VAL A 47 0.43 -1.89 0.62
C VAL A 47 -0.17 -2.86 1.60
N SER A 48 0.46 -4.02 1.77
CA SER A 48 0.10 -5.00 2.78
C SER A 48 0.96 -4.75 4.02
N ILE A 49 0.32 -4.65 5.17
CA ILE A 49 0.99 -4.31 6.43
C ILE A 49 0.80 -5.46 7.40
N SER A 50 1.89 -6.07 7.82
CA SER A 50 1.87 -7.12 8.83
C SER A 50 2.63 -6.66 10.07
N ASN A 51 2.31 -7.25 11.20
CA ASN A 51 2.96 -6.95 12.48
C ASN A 51 3.23 -8.24 13.24
N ASP A 52 4.29 -8.94 12.85
CA ASP A 52 4.77 -10.15 13.50
C ASP A 52 6.19 -9.83 13.99
N ASP A 53 6.34 -9.53 15.27
CA ASP A 53 7.53 -8.99 15.93
C ASP A 53 7.89 -7.58 15.45
N ILE A 54 7.89 -7.36 14.14
CA ILE A 54 8.13 -6.05 13.55
C ILE A 54 7.03 -5.73 12.55
N VAL A 55 6.80 -4.44 12.32
CA VAL A 55 5.83 -3.97 11.32
C VAL A 55 6.50 -3.98 9.95
N VAL A 56 5.94 -4.73 9.01
CA VAL A 56 6.46 -4.86 7.65
C VAL A 56 5.46 -4.32 6.64
N TYR A 57 5.93 -3.43 5.77
CA TYR A 57 5.14 -2.83 4.69
C TYR A 57 5.58 -3.44 3.37
N THR A 58 4.68 -4.15 2.68
CA THR A 58 4.98 -4.78 1.40
C THR A 58 4.12 -4.14 0.30
N PRO A 59 4.71 -3.39 -0.64
CA PRO A 59 3.96 -2.77 -1.72
C PRO A 59 3.72 -3.74 -2.87
N TYR A 60 2.56 -3.61 -3.50
CA TYR A 60 2.19 -4.33 -4.72
C TYR A 60 1.58 -3.32 -5.67
N ILE A 61 2.06 -3.29 -6.91
CA ILE A 61 1.57 -2.35 -7.92
C ILE A 61 1.23 -3.08 -9.21
N SER A 62 0.26 -2.53 -9.94
CA SER A 62 -0.11 -3.01 -11.25
C SER A 62 -0.24 -1.82 -12.19
N CYS A 63 0.62 -1.76 -13.17
CA CYS A 63 0.67 -0.74 -14.22
C CYS A 63 0.38 -1.39 -15.55
N LYS A 64 0.31 -0.58 -16.62
CA LYS A 64 0.05 -1.08 -17.97
C LYS A 64 1.08 -2.14 -18.40
N ASN A 65 2.36 -1.88 -18.13
CA ASN A 65 3.46 -2.74 -18.59
C ASN A 65 4.22 -3.44 -17.48
N TYR A 66 3.75 -3.35 -16.24
CA TYR A 66 4.44 -3.96 -15.11
C TYR A 66 3.47 -4.29 -13.99
N THR A 67 3.61 -5.48 -13.43
CA THR A 67 2.85 -5.91 -12.27
C THR A 67 3.79 -6.60 -11.29
N THR A 68 3.75 -6.18 -10.04
CA THR A 68 4.55 -6.80 -8.98
C THR A 68 4.14 -8.26 -8.81
N LYS A 69 5.11 -9.15 -8.69
CA LYS A 69 4.86 -10.55 -8.39
C LYS A 69 4.11 -10.67 -7.08
N GLY A 70 3.03 -11.43 -7.08
CA GLY A 70 2.18 -11.59 -5.91
C GLY A 70 1.04 -10.59 -5.81
N TYR A 71 0.94 -9.64 -6.76
CA TYR A 71 -0.18 -8.71 -6.79
C TYR A 71 -1.50 -9.48 -6.91
N ASP A 72 -2.44 -9.14 -6.02
CA ASP A 72 -3.77 -9.75 -5.99
C ASP A 72 -4.82 -8.69 -6.26
N LYS A 73 -5.43 -8.78 -7.44
CA LYS A 73 -6.43 -7.81 -7.89
C LYS A 73 -7.62 -7.71 -6.93
N SER A 74 -7.96 -8.76 -6.22
CA SER A 74 -9.09 -8.76 -5.29
C SER A 74 -8.85 -7.88 -4.05
N LYS A 75 -7.60 -7.53 -3.77
CA LYS A 75 -7.23 -6.68 -2.63
C LYS A 75 -7.20 -5.20 -2.95
N ASN A 76 -7.38 -4.86 -4.19
CA ASN A 76 -7.26 -3.47 -4.64
C ASN A 76 -8.59 -2.72 -4.60
#